data_fac8c6c42ddacdafebd108d26d4dcf80
#
_entry.id   fac8c6c42ddacdafebd108d26d4dcf80
#
_cell.length_a   1.000
_cell.length_b   1.000
_cell.length_c   1.000
_cell.angle_alpha   90.00
_cell.angle_beta   90.00
_cell.angle_gamma   90.00
#
_symmetry.space_group_name_H-M   'P 1'
#
loop_
_entity.id
_entity.type
_entity.pdbx_description
1 polymer ?
#
loop_
_entity_poly.entity_id
_entity_poly.type
_entity_poly.pdbx_seq_one_letter_code
_entity_poly.pdbx_strand_id
1 'polypeptide(L)'
;MAESTVTADSKLTSSDTRRRIWAIVGASSGNLVEWFDFYVYSFCSLYFAHIFFPSGNTTTQLLQTAGVFAAGFLMRPIGGWLFGRIADKHGRKKSMLLSVCMMCFGSLVIAWLPGYETIGTWAPALLLLARLFQGLSVGGEYGTSATYMSEVAVEGRKGFYASFQYVTLIGGQLLALLVVVVLQHTMEDAALREWGWRIPFALGAVLAVVALWLRRQLDETSQQETRALKEAGSLKGLWRNRRAFIMVLGFTAAGSLCFYTFTTYMQKYLVNTAGMHANVASGIMTAALFVFMLIQPLIGALSDKIGRRTSMLCFGSLAAIFTVPILSALQNVSSPYAAFGLVMCALLIVSFYTSISGILKAEMFPAQVRALGVGLSYAVANAIFGGSAEYVALSLKSIGMETAFFWYVTLMAVVAFLVSLMLHRKGKGMRL
;
A
#
# COMPACT_ATOMS: atom_id res chain seq x y z
N MET A 1 -20.05 48.95 -20.90
CA MET A 1 -20.13 48.11 -19.70
C MET A 1 -19.29 46.87 -19.97
N ALA A 2 -18.06 46.88 -19.56
CA ALA A 2 -17.17 45.74 -19.71
C ALA A 2 -17.29 44.91 -18.44
N GLU A 3 -17.89 43.76 -18.57
CA GLU A 3 -17.82 42.72 -17.54
C GLU A 3 -16.36 42.23 -17.48
N SER A 4 -15.69 42.64 -16.44
CA SER A 4 -14.42 42.02 -16.05
C SER A 4 -14.70 40.58 -15.64
N THR A 5 -14.44 39.65 -16.54
CA THR A 5 -14.24 38.27 -16.18
C THR A 5 -13.04 38.18 -15.26
N VAL A 6 -13.30 38.12 -13.98
CA VAL A 6 -12.29 37.76 -12.98
C VAL A 6 -11.89 36.34 -13.29
N THR A 7 -10.80 36.19 -14.01
CA THR A 7 -10.08 34.92 -14.07
C THR A 7 -9.60 34.66 -12.67
N ALA A 8 -10.27 33.71 -12.00
CA ALA A 8 -9.85 33.23 -10.71
C ALA A 8 -8.59 32.36 -10.86
N ASP A 9 -7.50 32.96 -11.28
CA ASP A 9 -6.16 32.48 -11.08
C ASP A 9 -5.74 32.90 -9.69
N SER A 10 -6.42 32.37 -8.68
CA SER A 10 -5.97 32.55 -7.31
C SER A 10 -4.69 31.77 -7.15
N LYS A 11 -3.55 32.42 -7.41
CA LYS A 11 -2.27 31.93 -6.88
C LYS A 11 -2.51 31.66 -5.41
N LEU A 12 -2.50 30.37 -5.03
CA LEU A 12 -2.60 29.97 -3.64
C LEU A 12 -1.59 30.78 -2.84
N THR A 13 -2.02 31.41 -1.76
CA THR A 13 -1.10 32.11 -0.86
C THR A 13 -0.10 31.12 -0.29
N SER A 14 1.10 31.59 0.10
CA SER A 14 2.11 30.73 0.71
C SER A 14 1.57 30.02 1.97
N SER A 15 0.63 30.64 2.70
CA SER A 15 -0.02 30.05 3.86
C SER A 15 -0.94 28.88 3.47
N ASP A 16 -1.69 28.98 2.38
CA ASP A 16 -2.53 27.90 1.88
C ASP A 16 -1.71 26.72 1.39
N THR A 17 -0.61 26.97 0.67
CA THR A 17 0.32 25.94 0.24
C THR A 17 0.93 25.22 1.44
N ARG A 18 1.37 25.95 2.47
CA ARG A 18 1.91 25.38 3.70
C ARG A 18 0.87 24.51 4.42
N ARG A 19 -0.37 24.96 4.52
CA ARG A 19 -1.47 24.22 5.13
C ARG A 19 -1.74 22.91 4.40
N ARG A 20 -1.74 22.92 3.06
CA ARG A 20 -1.92 21.71 2.23
C ARG A 20 -0.75 20.75 2.37
N ILE A 21 0.48 21.22 2.47
CA ILE A 21 1.66 20.38 2.73
C ILE A 21 1.54 19.70 4.09
N TRP A 22 1.14 20.40 5.14
CA TRP A 22 0.92 19.81 6.45
C TRP A 22 -0.22 18.79 6.46
N ALA A 23 -1.26 19.03 5.67
CA ALA A 23 -2.34 18.06 5.47
C ALA A 23 -1.83 16.77 4.82
N ILE A 24 -0.97 16.85 3.81
CA ILE A 24 -0.32 15.69 3.19
C ILE A 24 0.55 14.94 4.20
N VAL A 25 1.34 15.66 4.99
CA VAL A 25 2.17 15.06 6.06
C VAL A 25 1.30 14.30 7.07
N GLY A 26 0.21 14.90 7.52
CA GLY A 26 -0.70 14.27 8.46
C GLY A 26 -1.39 13.02 7.90
N ALA A 27 -1.88 13.08 6.68
CA ALA A 27 -2.51 11.94 6.03
C ALA A 27 -1.51 10.83 5.75
N SER A 28 -0.34 11.16 5.21
CA SER A 28 0.67 10.16 4.85
C SER A 28 1.37 9.55 6.07
N SER A 29 1.46 10.26 7.20
CA SER A 29 2.02 9.70 8.44
C SER A 29 1.23 8.50 8.94
N GLY A 30 -0.09 8.54 8.87
CA GLY A 30 -0.93 7.42 9.23
C GLY A 30 -0.75 6.22 8.30
N ASN A 31 -0.61 6.49 7.01
CA ASN A 31 -0.31 5.45 6.02
C ASN A 31 1.03 4.75 6.32
N LEU A 32 2.06 5.50 6.68
CA LEU A 32 3.36 4.94 7.09
C LEU A 32 3.21 4.00 8.29
N VAL A 33 2.47 4.42 9.31
CA VAL A 33 2.25 3.62 10.53
C VAL A 33 1.49 2.32 10.21
N GLU A 34 0.46 2.39 9.36
CA GLU A 34 -0.31 1.22 8.94
C GLU A 34 0.59 0.17 8.29
N TRP A 35 1.44 0.58 7.36
CA TRP A 35 2.34 -0.33 6.67
C TRP A 35 3.52 -0.78 7.54
N PHE A 36 3.97 0.07 8.46
CA PHE A 36 4.96 -0.30 9.47
C PHE A 36 4.45 -1.48 10.31
N ASP A 37 3.25 -1.37 10.87
CA ASP A 37 2.67 -2.43 11.70
C ASP A 37 2.43 -3.73 10.90
N PHE A 38 2.02 -3.60 9.66
CA PHE A 38 1.85 -4.75 8.77
C PHE A 38 3.15 -5.54 8.62
N TYR A 39 4.25 -4.86 8.32
CA TYR A 39 5.53 -5.53 8.13
C TYR A 39 6.20 -5.95 9.42
N VAL A 40 6.00 -5.22 10.51
CA VAL A 40 6.51 -5.60 11.84
C VAL A 40 5.98 -6.95 12.27
N TYR A 41 4.69 -7.20 12.09
CA TYR A 41 4.12 -8.51 12.40
C TYR A 41 4.83 -9.62 11.61
N SER A 42 4.99 -9.43 10.33
CA SER A 42 5.65 -10.40 9.46
C SER A 42 7.10 -10.65 9.87
N PHE A 43 7.88 -9.59 10.10
CA PHE A 43 9.30 -9.72 10.46
C PHE A 43 9.52 -10.28 11.87
N CYS A 44 8.64 -9.98 12.81
CA CYS A 44 8.77 -10.43 14.20
C CYS A 44 8.17 -11.81 14.44
N SER A 45 7.46 -12.39 13.49
CA SER A 45 6.77 -13.69 13.66
C SER A 45 7.72 -14.81 14.06
N LEU A 46 8.95 -14.82 13.55
CA LEU A 46 9.98 -15.77 13.94
C LEU A 46 10.29 -15.76 15.45
N TYR A 47 10.14 -14.61 16.08
CA TYR A 47 10.48 -14.43 17.49
C TYR A 47 9.29 -14.71 18.42
N PHE A 48 8.05 -14.42 18.01
CA PHE A 48 6.90 -14.55 18.89
C PHE A 48 6.01 -15.77 18.62
N ALA A 49 6.18 -16.48 17.50
CA ALA A 49 5.29 -17.57 17.13
C ALA A 49 5.16 -18.63 18.23
N HIS A 50 6.26 -19.01 18.88
CA HIS A 50 6.27 -20.00 19.95
C HIS A 50 5.55 -19.53 21.23
N ILE A 51 5.42 -18.23 21.45
CA ILE A 51 4.76 -17.67 22.64
C ILE A 51 3.25 -17.83 22.56
N PHE A 52 2.68 -17.67 21.36
CA PHE A 52 1.24 -17.80 21.14
C PHE A 52 0.82 -19.21 20.68
N PHE A 53 1.72 -19.94 20.05
CA PHE A 53 1.49 -21.30 19.51
C PHE A 53 2.58 -22.24 20.01
N PRO A 54 2.53 -22.67 21.28
CA PRO A 54 3.64 -23.43 21.87
C PRO A 54 3.69 -24.90 21.43
N SER A 55 2.60 -25.44 20.88
CA SER A 55 2.52 -26.83 20.42
C SER A 55 3.06 -27.01 19.01
N GLY A 56 3.78 -28.09 18.78
CA GLY A 56 4.34 -28.43 17.49
C GLY A 56 5.78 -27.91 17.30
N ASN A 57 6.29 -28.11 16.09
CA ASN A 57 7.62 -27.64 15.72
C ASN A 57 7.58 -26.19 15.22
N THR A 58 8.75 -25.63 14.93
CA THR A 58 8.87 -24.26 14.43
C THR A 58 8.05 -24.02 13.15
N THR A 59 8.03 -24.96 12.23
CA THR A 59 7.26 -24.85 10.98
C THR A 59 5.76 -24.75 11.27
N THR A 60 5.24 -25.58 12.18
CA THR A 60 3.81 -25.54 12.57
C THR A 60 3.48 -24.19 13.24
N GLN A 61 4.33 -23.70 14.12
CA GLN A 61 4.15 -22.42 14.79
C GLN A 61 4.12 -21.26 13.79
N LEU A 62 5.01 -21.26 12.82
CA LEU A 62 5.05 -20.24 11.76
C LEU A 62 3.85 -20.33 10.83
N LEU A 63 3.36 -21.53 10.52
CA LEU A 63 2.14 -21.73 9.74
C LEU A 63 0.91 -21.16 10.46
N GLN A 64 0.78 -21.40 11.76
CA GLN A 64 -0.31 -20.82 12.55
C GLN A 64 -0.25 -19.31 12.61
N THR A 65 0.94 -18.74 12.78
CA THR A 65 1.17 -17.29 12.74
C THR A 65 0.84 -16.70 11.37
N ALA A 66 1.22 -17.39 10.30
CA ALA A 66 0.87 -17.02 8.93
C ALA A 66 -0.63 -17.11 8.68
N GLY A 67 -1.31 -18.07 9.28
CA GLY A 67 -2.77 -18.20 9.22
C GLY A 67 -3.48 -17.01 9.85
N VAL A 68 -3.02 -16.55 11.00
CA VAL A 68 -3.52 -15.33 11.65
C VAL A 68 -3.28 -14.09 10.75
N PHE A 69 -2.12 -14.01 10.14
CA PHE A 69 -1.79 -12.95 9.19
C PHE A 69 -2.74 -12.96 7.99
N ALA A 70 -2.96 -14.13 7.39
CA ALA A 70 -3.86 -14.30 6.25
C ALA A 70 -5.30 -13.94 6.59
N ALA A 71 -5.77 -14.33 7.79
CA ALA A 71 -7.10 -13.96 8.26
C ALA A 71 -7.27 -12.44 8.37
N GLY A 72 -6.27 -11.74 8.91
CA GLY A 72 -6.24 -10.28 8.93
C GLY A 72 -6.28 -9.69 7.52
N PHE A 73 -5.61 -10.31 6.58
CA PHE A 73 -5.58 -9.89 5.18
C PHE A 73 -6.95 -9.98 4.51
N LEU A 74 -7.72 -11.03 4.81
CA LEU A 74 -9.08 -11.21 4.29
C LEU A 74 -10.05 -10.12 4.76
N MET A 75 -9.74 -9.43 5.86
CA MET A 75 -10.54 -8.31 6.34
C MET A 75 -10.37 -7.02 5.54
N ARG A 76 -9.39 -6.94 4.65
CA ARG A 76 -9.12 -5.72 3.87
C ARG A 76 -10.28 -5.28 2.97
N PRO A 77 -10.94 -6.15 2.20
CA PRO A 77 -12.13 -5.75 1.43
C PRO A 77 -13.26 -5.22 2.32
N ILE A 78 -13.48 -5.85 3.47
CA ILE A 78 -14.49 -5.40 4.44
C ILE A 78 -14.09 -4.03 5.00
N GLY A 79 -12.83 -3.84 5.35
CA GLY A 79 -12.29 -2.55 5.80
C GLY A 79 -12.40 -1.46 4.73
N GLY A 80 -12.10 -1.79 3.49
CA GLY A 80 -12.25 -0.88 2.36
C GLY A 80 -13.69 -0.42 2.17
N TRP A 81 -14.65 -1.33 2.29
CA TRP A 81 -16.07 -1.00 2.26
C TRP A 81 -16.49 -0.13 3.45
N LEU A 82 -16.17 -0.58 4.66
CA LEU A 82 -16.60 0.09 5.89
C LEU A 82 -16.05 1.52 5.99
N PHE A 83 -14.75 1.68 5.87
CA PHE A 83 -14.09 2.98 5.99
C PHE A 83 -14.35 3.88 4.79
N GLY A 84 -14.51 3.31 3.61
CA GLY A 84 -14.93 4.04 2.42
C GLY A 84 -16.32 4.65 2.62
N ARG A 85 -17.25 3.87 3.14
CA ARG A 85 -18.59 4.36 3.48
C ARG A 85 -18.56 5.46 4.55
N ILE A 86 -17.79 5.27 5.62
CA ILE A 86 -17.62 6.28 6.66
C ILE A 86 -17.04 7.58 6.08
N ALA A 87 -16.00 7.48 5.24
CA ALA A 87 -15.37 8.63 4.62
C ALA A 87 -16.32 9.40 3.69
N ASP A 88 -17.10 8.70 2.88
CA ASP A 88 -18.03 9.32 1.95
C ASP A 88 -19.28 9.91 2.64
N LYS A 89 -19.75 9.28 3.71
CA LYS A 89 -20.98 9.67 4.42
C LYS A 89 -20.71 10.62 5.58
N HIS A 90 -19.62 10.43 6.31
CA HIS A 90 -19.32 11.14 7.56
C HIS A 90 -18.07 12.02 7.48
N GLY A 91 -17.35 11.97 6.39
CA GLY A 91 -16.16 12.78 6.14
C GLY A 91 -14.84 11.99 6.16
N ARG A 92 -13.90 12.43 5.34
CA ARG A 92 -12.58 11.78 5.19
C ARG A 92 -11.78 11.83 6.50
N LYS A 93 -11.79 12.96 7.17
CA LYS A 93 -11.07 13.17 8.43
C LYS A 93 -11.52 12.18 9.50
N LYS A 94 -12.83 12.00 9.68
CA LYS A 94 -13.38 11.08 10.68
C LYS A 94 -12.96 9.63 10.40
N SER A 95 -12.99 9.21 9.16
CA SER A 95 -12.54 7.88 8.74
C SER A 95 -11.06 7.67 9.03
N MET A 96 -10.21 8.64 8.68
CA MET A 96 -8.77 8.57 8.94
C MET A 96 -8.42 8.55 10.43
N LEU A 97 -9.14 9.34 11.25
CA LEU A 97 -8.96 9.31 12.71
C LEU A 97 -9.32 7.96 13.30
N LEU A 98 -10.44 7.40 12.86
CA LEU A 98 -10.91 6.10 13.34
C LEU A 98 -9.95 4.97 12.95
N SER A 99 -9.44 4.97 11.73
CA SER A 99 -8.51 3.93 11.29
C SER A 99 -7.19 3.94 12.07
N VAL A 100 -6.64 5.12 12.34
CA VAL A 100 -5.41 5.25 13.15
C VAL A 100 -5.65 4.84 14.60
N CYS A 101 -6.80 5.20 15.16
CA CYS A 101 -7.17 4.75 16.53
C CYS A 101 -7.26 3.23 16.62
N MET A 102 -7.85 2.59 15.62
CA MET A 102 -7.96 1.13 15.58
C MET A 102 -6.59 0.48 15.43
N MET A 103 -5.72 1.05 14.62
CA MET A 103 -4.35 0.55 14.47
C MET A 103 -3.56 0.68 15.78
N CYS A 104 -3.63 1.83 16.42
CA CYS A 104 -2.99 2.08 17.72
C CYS A 104 -3.46 1.07 18.77
N PHE A 105 -4.76 0.86 18.88
CA PHE A 105 -5.33 -0.10 19.81
C PHE A 105 -4.86 -1.53 19.51
N GLY A 106 -4.88 -1.96 18.27
CA GLY A 106 -4.39 -3.27 17.87
C GLY A 106 -2.91 -3.49 18.18
N SER A 107 -2.06 -2.50 17.91
CA SER A 107 -0.63 -2.54 18.23
C SER A 107 -0.38 -2.61 19.73
N LEU A 108 -1.10 -1.84 20.53
CA LEU A 108 -1.02 -1.90 21.99
C LEU A 108 -1.41 -3.26 22.53
N VAL A 109 -2.51 -3.83 22.06
CA VAL A 109 -2.96 -5.16 22.47
C VAL A 109 -1.88 -6.20 22.19
N ILE A 110 -1.30 -6.20 21.00
CA ILE A 110 -0.26 -7.16 20.64
C ILE A 110 1.01 -6.95 21.47
N ALA A 111 1.41 -5.68 21.69
CA ALA A 111 2.61 -5.36 22.48
C ALA A 111 2.55 -5.86 23.92
N TRP A 112 1.37 -5.86 24.52
CA TRP A 112 1.15 -6.27 25.90
C TRP A 112 0.39 -7.58 26.08
N LEU A 113 0.10 -8.27 24.99
CA LEU A 113 -0.67 -9.52 25.04
C LEU A 113 0.13 -10.61 25.79
N PRO A 114 -0.43 -11.20 26.88
CA PRO A 114 0.20 -12.33 27.53
C PRO A 114 0.27 -13.56 26.62
N GLY A 115 1.30 -14.38 26.81
CA GLY A 115 1.49 -15.60 26.05
C GLY A 115 0.56 -16.74 26.47
N TYR A 116 0.64 -17.84 25.73
CA TYR A 116 -0.18 -19.04 25.97
C TYR A 116 0.03 -19.59 27.39
N GLU A 117 1.24 -19.53 27.94
CA GLU A 117 1.55 -20.01 29.29
C GLU A 117 0.77 -19.28 30.39
N THR A 118 0.38 -18.00 30.15
CA THR A 118 -0.32 -17.16 31.12
C THR A 118 -1.83 -17.26 30.99
N ILE A 119 -2.39 -17.17 29.77
CA ILE A 119 -3.83 -17.08 29.52
C ILE A 119 -4.38 -18.21 28.63
N GLY A 120 -3.55 -19.18 28.30
CA GLY A 120 -3.97 -20.35 27.52
C GLY A 120 -4.46 -20.00 26.12
N THR A 121 -5.55 -20.63 25.68
CA THR A 121 -6.11 -20.44 24.35
C THR A 121 -6.61 -19.03 24.06
N TRP A 122 -6.77 -18.20 25.09
CA TRP A 122 -7.11 -16.77 24.91
C TRP A 122 -5.98 -15.99 24.24
N ALA A 123 -4.72 -16.43 24.36
CA ALA A 123 -3.59 -15.73 23.75
C ALA A 123 -3.67 -15.74 22.20
N PRO A 124 -3.74 -16.90 21.52
CA PRO A 124 -3.95 -16.92 20.08
C PRO A 124 -5.27 -16.33 19.64
N ALA A 125 -6.34 -16.49 20.43
CA ALA A 125 -7.66 -15.92 20.11
C ALA A 125 -7.61 -14.37 20.11
N LEU A 126 -6.99 -13.76 21.11
CA LEU A 126 -6.85 -12.31 21.18
C LEU A 126 -5.87 -11.78 20.14
N LEU A 127 -4.81 -12.52 19.82
CA LEU A 127 -3.91 -12.18 18.72
C LEU A 127 -4.67 -12.14 17.38
N LEU A 128 -5.47 -13.17 17.11
CA LEU A 128 -6.32 -13.21 15.92
C LEU A 128 -7.27 -12.02 15.87
N LEU A 129 -7.96 -11.75 16.98
CA LEU A 129 -8.91 -10.64 17.08
C LEU A 129 -8.23 -9.28 16.82
N ALA A 130 -7.05 -9.06 17.41
CA ALA A 130 -6.26 -7.85 17.18
C ALA A 130 -5.86 -7.72 15.71
N ARG A 131 -5.45 -8.82 15.07
CA ARG A 131 -5.08 -8.82 13.65
C ARG A 131 -6.27 -8.59 12.73
N LEU A 132 -7.43 -9.16 13.01
CA LEU A 132 -8.66 -8.87 12.27
C LEU A 132 -9.01 -7.38 12.37
N PHE A 133 -8.89 -6.83 13.56
CA PHE A 133 -9.14 -5.41 13.82
C PHE A 133 -8.18 -4.50 13.05
N GLN A 134 -6.88 -4.82 13.05
CA GLN A 134 -5.87 -4.12 12.26
C GLN A 134 -6.09 -4.30 10.75
N GLY A 135 -6.53 -5.46 10.32
CA GLY A 135 -6.88 -5.73 8.91
C GLY A 135 -7.99 -4.83 8.40
N LEU A 136 -9.03 -4.59 9.20
CA LEU A 136 -10.06 -3.61 8.88
C LEU A 136 -9.48 -2.22 8.69
N SER A 137 -8.61 -1.80 9.60
CA SER A 137 -7.95 -0.49 9.55
C SER A 137 -7.10 -0.33 8.28
N VAL A 138 -6.24 -1.30 7.98
CA VAL A 138 -5.37 -1.27 6.79
C VAL A 138 -6.20 -1.25 5.51
N GLY A 139 -7.28 -2.03 5.45
CA GLY A 139 -8.16 -2.07 4.28
C GLY A 139 -8.80 -0.72 3.98
N GLY A 140 -9.17 0.03 5.02
CA GLY A 140 -9.76 1.36 4.87
C GLY A 140 -8.76 2.48 4.63
N GLU A 141 -7.55 2.34 5.12
CA GLU A 141 -6.53 3.41 5.08
C GLU A 141 -6.17 3.84 3.67
N TYR A 142 -5.91 2.89 2.76
CA TYR A 142 -5.51 3.22 1.40
C TYR A 142 -6.54 4.10 0.69
N GLY A 143 -7.80 3.68 0.68
CA GLY A 143 -8.85 4.40 -0.04
C GLY A 143 -9.14 5.78 0.54
N THR A 144 -9.22 5.87 1.85
CA THR A 144 -9.50 7.14 2.55
C THR A 144 -8.33 8.11 2.42
N SER A 145 -7.12 7.64 2.64
CA SER A 145 -5.90 8.43 2.52
C SER A 145 -5.70 8.94 1.08
N ALA A 146 -5.83 8.07 0.10
CA ALA A 146 -5.73 8.45 -1.31
C ALA A 146 -6.76 9.51 -1.70
N THR A 147 -8.00 9.33 -1.26
CA THR A 147 -9.07 10.29 -1.50
C THR A 147 -8.77 11.64 -0.86
N TYR A 148 -8.38 11.65 0.40
CA TYR A 148 -8.05 12.88 1.11
C TYR A 148 -6.87 13.61 0.46
N MET A 149 -5.79 12.89 0.16
CA MET A 149 -4.59 13.48 -0.43
C MET A 149 -4.86 14.06 -1.82
N SER A 150 -5.73 13.41 -2.60
CA SER A 150 -6.12 13.92 -3.92
C SER A 150 -6.96 15.20 -3.81
N GLU A 151 -7.82 15.29 -2.80
CA GLU A 151 -8.71 16.44 -2.60
C GLU A 151 -7.97 17.66 -2.00
N VAL A 152 -6.94 17.43 -1.19
CA VAL A 152 -6.19 18.48 -0.51
C VAL A 152 -4.96 18.93 -1.30
N ALA A 153 -4.49 18.17 -2.27
CA ALA A 153 -3.28 18.47 -3.03
C ALA A 153 -3.40 19.77 -3.80
N VAL A 154 -2.26 20.46 -3.97
CA VAL A 154 -2.17 21.71 -4.70
C VAL A 154 -2.50 21.50 -6.16
N GLU A 155 -3.38 22.32 -6.72
CA GLU A 155 -3.78 22.26 -8.14
C GLU A 155 -2.57 22.41 -9.05
N GLY A 156 -2.49 21.56 -10.08
CA GLY A 156 -1.35 21.52 -11.00
C GLY A 156 -0.18 20.68 -10.52
N ARG A 157 -0.16 20.27 -9.24
CA ARG A 157 0.89 19.42 -8.65
C ARG A 157 0.32 18.23 -7.89
N LYS A 158 -0.89 17.82 -8.22
CA LYS A 158 -1.59 16.72 -7.52
C LYS A 158 -0.83 15.41 -7.58
N GLY A 159 -0.21 15.08 -8.71
CA GLY A 159 0.59 13.89 -8.86
C GLY A 159 1.82 13.87 -7.95
N PHE A 160 2.50 15.00 -7.84
CA PHE A 160 3.63 15.14 -6.93
C PHE A 160 3.21 14.91 -5.46
N TYR A 161 2.19 15.61 -4.98
CA TYR A 161 1.76 15.51 -3.59
C TYR A 161 1.11 14.16 -3.27
N ALA A 162 0.30 13.62 -4.18
CA ALA A 162 -0.34 12.33 -3.98
C ALA A 162 0.65 11.16 -4.02
N SER A 163 1.79 11.30 -4.64
CA SER A 163 2.84 10.28 -4.68
C SER A 163 3.39 9.93 -3.29
N PHE A 164 3.24 10.81 -2.32
CA PHE A 164 3.67 10.56 -0.94
C PHE A 164 2.91 9.43 -0.27
N GLN A 165 1.78 9.01 -0.80
CA GLN A 165 1.13 7.78 -0.34
C GLN A 165 2.05 6.56 -0.49
N TYR A 166 2.66 6.38 -1.65
CA TYR A 166 3.61 5.29 -1.86
C TYR A 166 4.97 5.55 -1.22
N VAL A 167 5.40 6.79 -1.10
CA VAL A 167 6.60 7.14 -0.32
C VAL A 167 6.46 6.61 1.11
N THR A 168 5.34 6.86 1.76
CA THR A 168 5.10 6.41 3.13
C THR A 168 4.81 4.92 3.22
N LEU A 169 4.18 4.32 2.22
CA LEU A 169 3.98 2.88 2.14
C LEU A 169 5.33 2.15 2.12
N ILE A 170 6.21 2.53 1.23
CA ILE A 170 7.56 1.96 1.10
C ILE A 170 8.40 2.32 2.32
N GLY A 171 8.28 3.55 2.80
CA GLY A 171 8.95 4.04 4.00
C GLY A 171 8.57 3.25 5.25
N GLY A 172 7.30 2.85 5.39
CA GLY A 172 6.84 1.99 6.48
C GLY A 172 7.52 0.63 6.47
N GLN A 173 7.65 0.03 5.30
CA GLN A 173 8.36 -1.24 5.12
C GLN A 173 9.84 -1.11 5.51
N LEU A 174 10.53 -0.08 5.02
CA LEU A 174 11.93 0.16 5.33
C LEU A 174 12.14 0.45 6.81
N LEU A 175 11.26 1.22 7.42
CA LEU A 175 11.33 1.53 8.85
C LEU A 175 11.16 0.28 9.71
N ALA A 176 10.22 -0.59 9.37
CA ALA A 176 10.02 -1.86 10.06
C ALA A 176 11.27 -2.74 9.98
N LEU A 177 11.86 -2.85 8.81
CA LEU A 177 13.11 -3.59 8.62
C LEU A 177 14.25 -2.98 9.43
N LEU A 178 14.40 -1.67 9.42
CA LEU A 178 15.43 -0.96 10.17
C LEU A 178 15.30 -1.20 11.67
N VAL A 179 14.10 -1.11 12.22
CA VAL A 179 13.85 -1.35 13.64
C VAL A 179 14.23 -2.78 14.04
N VAL A 180 13.84 -3.76 13.25
CA VAL A 180 14.17 -5.17 13.51
C VAL A 180 15.68 -5.40 13.42
N VAL A 181 16.36 -4.84 12.44
CA VAL A 181 17.81 -4.95 12.27
C VAL A 181 18.54 -4.33 13.47
N VAL A 182 18.12 -3.15 13.91
CA VAL A 182 18.70 -2.49 15.10
C VAL A 182 18.54 -3.36 16.34
N LEU A 183 17.37 -3.96 16.54
CA LEU A 183 17.13 -4.87 17.66
C LEU A 183 17.97 -6.14 17.58
N GLN A 184 18.15 -6.70 16.39
CA GLN A 184 19.02 -7.87 16.19
C GLN A 184 20.48 -7.60 16.53
N HIS A 185 20.95 -6.37 16.33
CA HIS A 185 22.32 -5.99 16.67
C HIS A 185 22.52 -5.53 18.11
N THR A 186 21.46 -5.09 18.79
CA THR A 186 21.52 -4.56 20.16
C THR A 186 21.03 -5.53 21.22
N MET A 187 20.29 -6.55 20.85
CA MET A 187 19.73 -7.55 21.76
C MET A 187 20.16 -8.95 21.38
N GLU A 188 20.32 -9.81 22.38
CA GLU A 188 20.55 -11.23 22.16
C GLU A 188 19.27 -11.90 21.60
N ASP A 189 19.46 -12.94 20.81
CA ASP A 189 18.36 -13.69 20.19
C ASP A 189 17.37 -14.23 21.23
N ALA A 190 17.88 -14.73 22.37
CA ALA A 190 17.04 -15.20 23.47
C ALA A 190 16.15 -14.09 24.05
N ALA A 191 16.69 -12.88 24.24
CA ALA A 191 15.92 -11.74 24.72
C ALA A 191 14.87 -11.28 23.71
N LEU A 192 15.19 -11.28 22.42
CA LEU A 192 14.23 -10.97 21.37
C LEU A 192 13.07 -11.96 21.36
N ARG A 193 13.31 -13.26 21.51
CA ARG A 193 12.29 -14.31 21.55
C ARG A 193 11.42 -14.23 22.80
N GLU A 194 11.98 -13.80 23.93
CA GLU A 194 11.25 -13.71 25.20
C GLU A 194 10.36 -12.46 25.26
N TRP A 195 10.91 -11.28 24.98
CA TRP A 195 10.19 -10.01 25.15
C TRP A 195 10.52 -8.93 24.12
N GLY A 196 11.71 -8.97 23.51
CA GLY A 196 12.20 -7.92 22.62
C GLY A 196 11.34 -7.71 21.38
N TRP A 197 10.64 -8.72 20.92
CA TRP A 197 9.70 -8.64 19.80
C TRP A 197 8.51 -7.71 20.08
N ARG A 198 8.25 -7.39 21.35
CA ARG A 198 7.18 -6.45 21.75
C ARG A 198 7.54 -5.00 21.48
N ILE A 199 8.83 -4.68 21.43
CA ILE A 199 9.32 -3.30 21.22
C ILE A 199 8.83 -2.70 19.90
N PRO A 200 8.93 -3.38 18.74
CA PRO A 200 8.39 -2.83 17.49
C PRO A 200 6.89 -2.53 17.53
N PHE A 201 6.10 -3.36 18.20
CA PHE A 201 4.67 -3.12 18.36
C PHE A 201 4.37 -1.93 19.27
N ALA A 202 5.12 -1.79 20.36
CA ALA A 202 5.01 -0.62 21.24
C ALA A 202 5.43 0.66 20.50
N LEU A 203 6.48 0.60 19.70
CA LEU A 203 6.91 1.71 18.86
C LEU A 203 5.85 2.06 17.82
N GLY A 204 5.22 1.05 17.21
CA GLY A 204 4.09 1.24 16.28
C GLY A 204 2.93 1.97 16.94
N ALA A 205 2.60 1.63 18.18
CA ALA A 205 1.56 2.33 18.94
C ALA A 205 1.93 3.79 19.23
N VAL A 206 3.17 4.08 19.57
CA VAL A 206 3.67 5.45 19.76
C VAL A 206 3.59 6.25 18.47
N LEU A 207 4.04 5.67 17.35
CA LEU A 207 3.95 6.30 16.04
C LEU A 207 2.49 6.55 15.65
N ALA A 208 1.57 5.64 15.97
CA ALA A 208 0.14 5.82 15.72
C ALA A 208 -0.44 6.97 16.53
N VAL A 209 -0.01 7.17 17.77
CA VAL A 209 -0.42 8.34 18.58
C VAL A 209 0.07 9.63 17.95
N VAL A 210 1.30 9.68 17.47
CA VAL A 210 1.85 10.85 16.76
C VAL A 210 1.04 11.12 15.49
N ALA A 211 0.74 10.09 14.70
CA ALA A 211 -0.07 10.21 13.49
C ALA A 211 -1.49 10.69 13.80
N LEU A 212 -2.10 10.21 14.88
CA LEU A 212 -3.40 10.66 15.34
C LEU A 212 -3.38 12.15 15.69
N TRP A 213 -2.34 12.59 16.41
CA TRP A 213 -2.18 14.00 16.74
C TRP A 213 -2.05 14.88 15.49
N LEU A 214 -1.27 14.46 14.51
CA LEU A 214 -1.14 15.16 13.24
C LEU A 214 -2.47 15.19 12.46
N ARG A 215 -3.20 14.08 12.42
CA ARG A 215 -4.48 13.97 11.70
C ARG A 215 -5.61 14.77 12.38
N ARG A 216 -5.57 14.96 13.67
CA ARG A 216 -6.58 15.78 14.38
C ARG A 216 -6.59 17.24 13.92
N GLN A 217 -5.51 17.73 13.38
CA GLN A 217 -5.36 19.10 12.90
C GLN A 217 -5.79 19.29 11.44
N LEU A 218 -6.18 18.20 10.76
CA LEU A 218 -6.58 18.24 9.36
C LEU A 218 -7.99 18.83 9.21
N ASP A 219 -8.20 19.50 8.08
CA ASP A 219 -9.52 19.99 7.68
C ASP A 219 -10.27 18.94 6.88
N GLU A 220 -11.59 18.93 7.01
CA GLU A 220 -12.44 18.09 6.18
C GLU A 220 -12.45 18.59 4.74
N THR A 221 -12.26 17.68 3.79
CA THR A 221 -12.20 18.00 2.36
C THR A 221 -13.54 17.77 1.64
N SER A 222 -14.44 16.95 2.19
CA SER A 222 -15.73 16.69 1.57
C SER A 222 -16.74 17.79 1.92
N GLN A 223 -17.62 18.09 0.96
CA GLN A 223 -18.70 19.05 1.16
C GLN A 223 -19.88 18.39 1.90
N GLN A 224 -20.53 19.15 2.79
CA GLN A 224 -21.65 18.66 3.56
C GLN A 224 -22.81 18.22 2.65
N GLU A 225 -23.08 18.93 1.58
CA GLU A 225 -24.10 18.59 0.60
C GLU A 225 -23.84 17.23 -0.06
N THR A 226 -22.60 16.94 -0.40
CA THR A 226 -22.19 15.62 -0.95
C THR A 226 -22.41 14.51 0.07
N ARG A 227 -22.06 14.74 1.34
CA ARG A 227 -22.24 13.76 2.41
C ARG A 227 -23.71 13.48 2.72
N ALA A 228 -24.56 14.47 2.52
CA ALA A 228 -26.01 14.36 2.76
C ALA A 228 -26.74 13.60 1.66
N LEU A 229 -26.12 13.33 0.51
CA LEU A 229 -26.74 12.55 -0.56
C LEU A 229 -27.13 11.15 -0.08
N LYS A 230 -28.30 10.68 -0.48
CA LYS A 230 -28.82 9.37 -0.06
C LYS A 230 -27.90 8.22 -0.43
N GLU A 231 -27.20 8.32 -1.55
CA GLU A 231 -26.31 7.29 -2.07
C GLU A 231 -24.83 7.49 -1.71
N ALA A 232 -24.51 8.51 -0.89
CA ALA A 232 -23.14 8.75 -0.43
C ALA A 232 -22.60 7.52 0.31
N GLY A 233 -21.49 6.97 -0.17
CA GLY A 233 -20.85 5.79 0.41
C GLY A 233 -21.67 4.50 0.30
N SER A 234 -22.68 4.44 -0.56
CA SER A 234 -23.51 3.24 -0.74
C SER A 234 -23.01 2.36 -1.89
N LEU A 235 -23.18 1.05 -1.75
CA LEU A 235 -22.89 0.11 -2.84
C LEU A 235 -23.75 0.36 -4.07
N LYS A 236 -24.98 0.85 -3.90
CA LYS A 236 -25.84 1.23 -5.00
C LYS A 236 -25.29 2.43 -5.78
N GLY A 237 -24.78 3.45 -5.09
CA GLY A 237 -24.08 4.57 -5.70
C GLY A 237 -22.83 4.12 -6.45
N LEU A 238 -22.09 3.19 -5.88
CA LEU A 238 -20.91 2.59 -6.54
C LEU A 238 -21.31 1.80 -7.78
N TRP A 239 -22.41 1.06 -7.75
CA TRP A 239 -22.93 0.31 -8.90
C TRP A 239 -23.28 1.22 -10.08
N ARG A 240 -23.77 2.43 -9.82
CA ARG A 240 -24.00 3.43 -10.86
C ARG A 240 -22.71 3.90 -11.53
N ASN A 241 -21.58 3.77 -10.85
CA ASN A 241 -20.23 4.08 -11.35
C ASN A 241 -19.42 2.80 -11.63
N ARG A 242 -20.09 1.71 -11.97
CA ARG A 242 -19.46 0.40 -12.18
C ARG A 242 -18.38 0.38 -13.26
N ARG A 243 -18.52 1.24 -14.29
CA ARG A 243 -17.49 1.34 -15.33
C ARG A 243 -16.17 1.84 -14.75
N ALA A 244 -16.21 2.88 -13.96
CA ALA A 244 -15.03 3.40 -13.27
C ALA A 244 -14.44 2.34 -12.33
N PHE A 245 -15.29 1.64 -11.56
CA PHE A 245 -14.86 0.57 -10.67
C PHE A 245 -14.14 -0.56 -11.41
N ILE A 246 -14.68 -1.03 -12.53
CA ILE A 246 -14.07 -2.09 -13.32
C ILE A 246 -12.73 -1.64 -13.93
N MET A 247 -12.66 -0.40 -14.43
CA MET A 247 -11.41 0.16 -14.96
C MET A 247 -10.34 0.24 -13.88
N VAL A 248 -10.69 0.75 -12.70
CA VAL A 248 -9.75 0.83 -11.56
C VAL A 248 -9.32 -0.55 -11.11
N LEU A 249 -10.25 -1.51 -11.05
CA LEU A 249 -9.94 -2.90 -10.74
C LEU A 249 -8.94 -3.49 -11.74
N GLY A 250 -9.12 -3.25 -13.02
CA GLY A 250 -8.26 -3.76 -14.09
C GLY A 250 -6.82 -3.25 -13.99
N PHE A 251 -6.61 -1.96 -13.92
CA PHE A 251 -5.23 -1.47 -13.83
C PHE A 251 -4.61 -1.64 -12.43
N THR A 252 -5.43 -1.71 -11.38
CA THR A 252 -4.95 -2.03 -10.03
C THR A 252 -4.47 -3.48 -9.94
N ALA A 253 -5.18 -4.40 -10.55
CA ALA A 253 -4.76 -5.80 -10.61
C ALA A 253 -3.35 -5.94 -11.20
N ALA A 254 -3.11 -5.32 -12.34
CA ALA A 254 -1.80 -5.32 -12.99
C ALA A 254 -0.75 -4.60 -12.14
N GLY A 255 -1.08 -3.43 -11.63
CA GLY A 255 -0.17 -2.64 -10.79
C GLY A 255 0.24 -3.34 -9.51
N SER A 256 -0.71 -3.95 -8.81
CA SER A 256 -0.44 -4.72 -7.59
C SER A 256 0.41 -5.96 -7.90
N LEU A 257 0.09 -6.69 -8.95
CA LEU A 257 0.86 -7.86 -9.35
C LEU A 257 2.32 -7.49 -9.65
N CYS A 258 2.55 -6.46 -10.44
CA CYS A 258 3.90 -5.97 -10.75
C CYS A 258 4.62 -5.47 -9.50
N PHE A 259 3.93 -4.72 -8.66
CA PHE A 259 4.51 -4.21 -7.42
C PHE A 259 5.00 -5.33 -6.50
N TYR A 260 4.14 -6.30 -6.21
CA TYR A 260 4.52 -7.43 -5.33
C TYR A 260 5.54 -8.36 -5.97
N THR A 261 5.52 -8.53 -7.28
CA THR A 261 6.53 -9.31 -7.99
C THR A 261 7.93 -8.70 -7.84
N PHE A 262 8.05 -7.39 -8.04
CA PHE A 262 9.36 -6.72 -8.04
C PHE A 262 9.76 -6.13 -6.69
N THR A 263 8.92 -6.22 -5.68
CA THR A 263 9.26 -5.80 -4.30
C THR A 263 9.32 -6.99 -3.35
N THR A 264 8.18 -7.53 -2.98
CA THR A 264 8.10 -8.56 -1.93
C THR A 264 8.64 -9.91 -2.40
N TYR A 265 8.26 -10.36 -3.58
CA TYR A 265 8.70 -11.65 -4.13
C TYR A 265 10.15 -11.62 -4.62
N MET A 266 10.65 -10.48 -5.04
CA MET A 266 11.95 -10.37 -5.71
C MET A 266 13.11 -10.87 -4.85
N GLN A 267 13.10 -10.66 -3.54
CA GLN A 267 14.13 -11.19 -2.65
C GLN A 267 14.19 -12.71 -2.72
N LYS A 268 13.06 -13.38 -2.67
CA LYS A 268 12.98 -14.85 -2.80
C LYS A 268 13.42 -15.32 -4.18
N TYR A 269 13.04 -14.57 -5.21
CA TYR A 269 13.46 -14.84 -6.57
C TYR A 269 14.99 -14.80 -6.74
N LEU A 270 15.62 -13.77 -6.18
CA LEU A 270 17.08 -13.63 -6.23
C LEU A 270 17.79 -14.77 -5.47
N VAL A 271 17.24 -15.22 -4.37
CA VAL A 271 17.82 -16.33 -3.59
C VAL A 271 17.55 -17.68 -4.26
N ASN A 272 16.30 -17.98 -4.56
CA ASN A 272 15.88 -19.31 -5.00
C ASN A 272 16.13 -19.57 -6.48
N THR A 273 15.98 -18.56 -7.32
CA THR A 273 16.13 -18.71 -8.77
C THR A 273 17.48 -18.27 -9.26
N ALA A 274 17.95 -17.09 -8.85
CA ALA A 274 19.26 -16.57 -9.24
C ALA A 274 20.41 -17.17 -8.42
N GLY A 275 20.13 -17.85 -7.32
CA GLY A 275 21.15 -18.52 -6.50
C GLY A 275 21.98 -17.59 -5.65
N MET A 276 21.52 -16.37 -5.37
CA MET A 276 22.24 -15.42 -4.53
C MET A 276 22.13 -15.78 -3.06
N HIS A 277 23.18 -15.41 -2.29
CA HIS A 277 23.13 -15.50 -0.85
C HIS A 277 22.05 -14.56 -0.28
N ALA A 278 21.30 -15.00 0.75
CA ALA A 278 20.19 -14.25 1.32
C ALA A 278 20.58 -12.83 1.78
N ASN A 279 21.77 -12.65 2.36
CA ASN A 279 22.25 -11.34 2.80
C ASN A 279 22.49 -10.38 1.62
N VAL A 280 23.00 -10.90 0.51
CA VAL A 280 23.22 -10.12 -0.71
C VAL A 280 21.88 -9.69 -1.32
N ALA A 281 20.93 -10.62 -1.41
CA ALA A 281 19.58 -10.34 -1.93
C ALA A 281 18.86 -9.29 -1.06
N SER A 282 18.94 -9.41 0.25
CA SER A 282 18.37 -8.43 1.18
C SER A 282 19.00 -7.05 1.02
N GLY A 283 20.32 -6.98 0.84
CA GLY A 283 21.03 -5.73 0.60
C GLY A 283 20.59 -5.05 -0.70
N ILE A 284 20.48 -5.82 -1.78
CA ILE A 284 20.01 -5.34 -3.08
C ILE A 284 18.60 -4.77 -2.95
N MET A 285 17.70 -5.51 -2.33
CA MET A 285 16.31 -5.08 -2.21
C MET A 285 16.13 -3.89 -1.29
N THR A 286 16.88 -3.80 -0.20
CA THR A 286 16.85 -2.65 0.70
C THR A 286 17.29 -1.38 -0.05
N ALA A 287 18.40 -1.45 -0.77
CA ALA A 287 18.90 -0.32 -1.56
C ALA A 287 17.91 0.04 -2.69
N ALA A 288 17.38 -0.96 -3.39
CA ALA A 288 16.42 -0.76 -4.47
C ALA A 288 15.13 -0.11 -3.98
N LEU A 289 14.58 -0.57 -2.87
CA LEU A 289 13.36 0.00 -2.27
C LEU A 289 13.58 1.42 -1.78
N PHE A 290 14.74 1.72 -1.22
CA PHE A 290 15.07 3.08 -0.80
C PHE A 290 15.09 4.04 -2.00
N VAL A 291 15.76 3.67 -3.08
CA VAL A 291 15.76 4.47 -4.31
C VAL A 291 14.36 4.56 -4.93
N PHE A 292 13.62 3.46 -4.93
CA PHE A 292 12.22 3.40 -5.40
C PHE A 292 11.34 4.39 -4.63
N MET A 293 11.50 4.46 -3.32
CA MET A 293 10.80 5.44 -2.48
C MET A 293 11.12 6.88 -2.89
N LEU A 294 12.41 7.19 -3.14
CA LEU A 294 12.84 8.54 -3.50
C LEU A 294 12.38 8.98 -4.89
N ILE A 295 12.21 8.06 -5.83
CA ILE A 295 11.76 8.40 -7.18
C ILE A 295 10.25 8.62 -7.29
N GLN A 296 9.45 8.21 -6.31
CA GLN A 296 8.00 8.38 -6.36
C GLN A 296 7.57 9.83 -6.60
N PRO A 297 8.06 10.83 -5.83
CA PRO A 297 7.69 12.23 -6.07
C PRO A 297 8.12 12.74 -7.44
N LEU A 298 9.26 12.29 -7.93
CA LEU A 298 9.78 12.71 -9.25
C LEU A 298 8.87 12.23 -10.38
N ILE A 299 8.45 10.99 -10.35
CA ILE A 299 7.53 10.43 -11.35
C ILE A 299 6.12 11.01 -11.17
N GLY A 300 5.68 11.27 -9.94
CA GLY A 300 4.44 11.99 -9.67
C GLY A 300 4.43 13.38 -10.29
N ALA A 301 5.51 14.14 -10.14
CA ALA A 301 5.68 15.43 -10.76
C ALA A 301 5.71 15.34 -12.29
N LEU A 302 6.35 14.32 -12.84
CA LEU A 302 6.36 14.06 -14.28
C LEU A 302 4.93 13.81 -14.80
N SER A 303 4.11 13.06 -14.06
CA SER A 303 2.72 12.81 -14.45
C SER A 303 1.87 14.08 -14.48
N ASP A 304 2.19 15.09 -13.68
CA ASP A 304 1.53 16.39 -13.72
C ASP A 304 1.77 17.11 -15.05
N LYS A 305 2.90 16.85 -15.69
CA LYS A 305 3.26 17.42 -17.00
C LYS A 305 2.74 16.60 -18.17
N ILE A 306 2.94 15.29 -18.14
CA ILE A 306 2.60 14.38 -19.27
C ILE A 306 1.17 13.85 -19.22
N GLY A 307 0.50 13.97 -18.07
CA GLY A 307 -0.85 13.45 -17.85
C GLY A 307 -0.87 12.03 -17.29
N ARG A 308 -1.98 11.69 -16.60
CA ARG A 308 -2.15 10.38 -15.95
C ARG A 308 -2.24 9.26 -16.98
N ARG A 309 -2.97 9.49 -18.06
CA ARG A 309 -3.12 8.51 -19.15
C ARG A 309 -1.76 8.13 -19.74
N THR A 310 -0.92 9.12 -20.05
CA THR A 310 0.42 8.88 -20.60
C THR A 310 1.30 8.09 -19.61
N SER A 311 1.26 8.42 -18.32
CA SER A 311 1.99 7.68 -17.30
C SER A 311 1.54 6.22 -17.22
N MET A 312 0.23 5.96 -17.25
CA MET A 312 -0.31 4.60 -17.25
C MET A 312 0.01 3.83 -18.52
N LEU A 313 -0.01 4.48 -19.68
CA LEU A 313 0.40 3.87 -20.94
C LEU A 313 1.89 3.50 -20.92
N CYS A 314 2.73 4.35 -20.35
CA CYS A 314 4.15 4.04 -20.12
C CYS A 314 4.31 2.81 -19.23
N PHE A 315 3.60 2.77 -18.11
CA PHE A 315 3.62 1.62 -17.22
C PHE A 315 3.23 0.32 -17.95
N GLY A 316 2.07 0.31 -18.57
CA GLY A 316 1.53 -0.88 -19.24
C GLY A 316 2.41 -1.35 -20.38
N SER A 317 2.86 -0.45 -21.26
CA SER A 317 3.70 -0.80 -22.40
C SER A 317 5.09 -1.28 -21.99
N LEU A 318 5.76 -0.55 -21.09
CA LEU A 318 7.10 -0.91 -20.64
C LEU A 318 7.08 -2.21 -19.82
N ALA A 319 6.10 -2.41 -18.97
CA ALA A 319 5.94 -3.66 -18.22
C ALA A 319 5.67 -4.84 -19.15
N ALA A 320 4.82 -4.68 -20.15
CA ALA A 320 4.55 -5.73 -21.13
C ALA A 320 5.79 -6.12 -21.94
N ILE A 321 6.59 -5.14 -22.32
CA ILE A 321 7.79 -5.37 -23.14
C ILE A 321 8.96 -5.93 -22.31
N PHE A 322 9.19 -5.40 -21.13
CA PHE A 322 10.43 -5.65 -20.36
C PHE A 322 10.31 -6.68 -19.24
N THR A 323 9.12 -7.11 -18.83
CA THR A 323 8.97 -8.06 -17.72
C THR A 323 9.69 -9.39 -18.00
N VAL A 324 9.44 -10.01 -19.13
CA VAL A 324 10.09 -11.28 -19.50
C VAL A 324 11.61 -11.09 -19.66
N PRO A 325 12.11 -10.09 -20.39
CA PRO A 325 13.55 -9.85 -20.48
C PRO A 325 14.23 -9.62 -19.13
N ILE A 326 13.64 -8.82 -18.24
CA ILE A 326 14.22 -8.52 -16.93
C ILE A 326 14.25 -9.77 -16.05
N LEU A 327 13.15 -10.49 -15.94
CA LEU A 327 13.08 -11.70 -15.13
C LEU A 327 13.99 -12.80 -15.67
N SER A 328 14.08 -12.94 -16.98
CA SER A 328 14.98 -13.90 -17.62
C SER A 328 16.45 -13.55 -17.40
N ALA A 329 16.82 -12.27 -17.48
CA ALA A 329 18.17 -11.82 -17.18
C ALA A 329 18.52 -12.05 -15.71
N LEU A 330 17.56 -11.85 -14.79
CA LEU A 330 17.77 -12.08 -13.36
C LEU A 330 17.95 -13.57 -13.01
N GLN A 331 17.42 -14.50 -13.80
CA GLN A 331 17.63 -15.93 -13.58
C GLN A 331 19.11 -16.33 -13.60
N ASN A 332 19.90 -15.67 -14.42
CA ASN A 332 21.30 -16.02 -14.68
C ASN A 332 22.27 -14.95 -14.16
N VAL A 333 21.78 -13.98 -13.39
CA VAL A 333 22.63 -12.91 -12.89
C VAL A 333 23.52 -13.42 -11.76
N SER A 334 24.80 -13.08 -11.79
CA SER A 334 25.78 -13.42 -10.75
C SER A 334 26.29 -12.18 -10.02
N SER A 335 26.35 -11.02 -10.70
CA SER A 335 26.81 -9.77 -10.12
C SER A 335 25.71 -9.10 -9.30
N PRO A 336 25.94 -8.73 -8.02
CA PRO A 336 24.98 -7.98 -7.25
C PRO A 336 24.64 -6.61 -7.86
N TYR A 337 25.60 -5.96 -8.50
CA TYR A 337 25.40 -4.67 -9.16
C TYR A 337 24.48 -4.79 -10.39
N ALA A 338 24.66 -5.83 -11.18
CA ALA A 338 23.79 -6.11 -12.32
C ALA A 338 22.37 -6.45 -11.87
N ALA A 339 22.22 -7.23 -10.81
CA ALA A 339 20.93 -7.54 -10.21
C ALA A 339 20.22 -6.28 -9.71
N PHE A 340 20.93 -5.40 -9.01
CA PHE A 340 20.41 -4.11 -8.56
C PHE A 340 19.91 -3.27 -9.75
N GLY A 341 20.71 -3.18 -10.82
CA GLY A 341 20.33 -2.42 -12.01
C GLY A 341 19.07 -2.96 -12.68
N LEU A 342 18.94 -4.28 -12.81
CA LEU A 342 17.76 -4.91 -13.39
C LEU A 342 16.51 -4.71 -12.53
N VAL A 343 16.63 -4.87 -11.22
CA VAL A 343 15.55 -4.62 -10.29
C VAL A 343 15.12 -3.15 -10.34
N MET A 344 16.09 -2.23 -10.39
CA MET A 344 15.78 -0.79 -10.51
C MET A 344 15.07 -0.43 -11.81
N CYS A 345 15.44 -1.06 -12.93
CA CYS A 345 14.70 -0.88 -14.17
C CYS A 345 13.24 -1.29 -14.03
N ALA A 346 12.99 -2.45 -13.42
CA ALA A 346 11.64 -2.92 -13.16
C ALA A 346 10.87 -1.97 -12.22
N LEU A 347 11.49 -1.53 -11.14
CA LEU A 347 10.86 -0.61 -10.17
C LEU A 347 10.60 0.77 -10.78
N LEU A 348 11.47 1.26 -11.66
CA LEU A 348 11.23 2.50 -12.38
C LEU A 348 10.00 2.39 -13.29
N ILE A 349 9.82 1.27 -13.97
CA ILE A 349 8.63 1.00 -14.77
C ILE A 349 7.38 0.98 -13.87
N VAL A 350 7.43 0.29 -12.76
CA VAL A 350 6.31 0.21 -11.80
C VAL A 350 5.98 1.57 -11.21
N SER A 351 6.97 2.45 -11.04
CA SER A 351 6.75 3.76 -10.44
C SER A 351 5.87 4.68 -11.28
N PHE A 352 5.74 4.46 -12.60
CA PHE A 352 4.75 5.16 -13.43
C PHE A 352 3.31 4.89 -12.98
N TYR A 353 3.05 3.77 -12.38
CA TYR A 353 1.76 3.44 -11.77
C TYR A 353 1.71 3.85 -10.30
N THR A 354 2.69 3.45 -9.50
CA THR A 354 2.63 3.63 -8.04
C THR A 354 2.61 5.10 -7.62
N SER A 355 3.34 5.95 -8.32
CA SER A 355 3.40 7.37 -7.98
C SER A 355 2.05 8.09 -8.13
N ILE A 356 1.20 7.65 -9.05
CA ILE A 356 -0.10 8.24 -9.34
C ILE A 356 -1.29 7.34 -8.97
N SER A 357 -1.02 6.21 -8.37
CA SER A 357 -2.05 5.20 -8.05
C SER A 357 -3.23 5.80 -7.29
N GLY A 358 -2.95 6.54 -6.22
CA GLY A 358 -3.98 7.14 -5.40
C GLY A 358 -4.79 8.22 -6.14
N ILE A 359 -4.10 9.17 -6.77
CA ILE A 359 -4.75 10.29 -7.45
C ILE A 359 -5.56 9.82 -8.67
N LEU A 360 -5.03 8.90 -9.44
CA LEU A 360 -5.72 8.37 -10.61
C LEU A 360 -7.03 7.70 -10.22
N LYS A 361 -7.00 6.84 -9.22
CA LYS A 361 -8.20 6.14 -8.74
C LYS A 361 -9.22 7.11 -8.16
N ALA A 362 -8.76 8.09 -7.37
CA ALA A 362 -9.64 9.07 -6.76
C ALA A 362 -10.36 9.94 -7.81
N GLU A 363 -9.65 10.34 -8.86
CA GLU A 363 -10.22 11.14 -9.95
C GLU A 363 -11.24 10.39 -10.80
N MET A 364 -11.25 9.04 -10.75
CA MET A 364 -12.19 8.20 -11.50
C MET A 364 -13.60 8.19 -10.92
N PHE A 365 -13.76 8.52 -9.64
CA PHE A 365 -15.04 8.44 -8.93
C PHE A 365 -15.57 9.81 -8.56
N PRO A 366 -16.91 10.02 -8.62
CA PRO A 366 -17.51 11.23 -8.09
C PRO A 366 -17.36 11.28 -6.56
N ALA A 367 -17.39 12.49 -5.99
CA ALA A 367 -17.06 12.71 -4.58
C ALA A 367 -17.90 11.87 -3.59
N GLN A 368 -19.17 11.58 -3.91
CA GLN A 368 -20.08 10.84 -3.03
C GLN A 368 -19.71 9.36 -2.86
N VAL A 369 -18.96 8.76 -3.77
CA VAL A 369 -18.52 7.36 -3.70
C VAL A 369 -17.01 7.20 -3.88
N ARG A 370 -16.27 8.28 -3.77
CA ARG A 370 -14.83 8.30 -4.06
C ARG A 370 -14.03 7.40 -3.12
N ALA A 371 -14.17 7.57 -1.81
CA ALA A 371 -13.41 6.77 -0.85
C ALA A 371 -13.84 5.29 -0.91
N LEU A 372 -15.13 5.03 -1.05
CA LEU A 372 -15.64 3.66 -1.22
C LEU A 372 -15.10 3.02 -2.50
N GLY A 373 -15.16 3.74 -3.63
CA GLY A 373 -14.70 3.23 -4.91
C GLY A 373 -13.21 2.92 -4.91
N VAL A 374 -12.38 3.84 -4.44
CA VAL A 374 -10.93 3.66 -4.36
C VAL A 374 -10.57 2.53 -3.40
N GLY A 375 -11.13 2.57 -2.20
CA GLY A 375 -10.80 1.59 -1.15
C GLY A 375 -11.21 0.18 -1.49
N LEU A 376 -12.44 -0.02 -1.95
CA LEU A 376 -12.97 -1.34 -2.26
C LEU A 376 -12.29 -1.96 -3.49
N SER A 377 -12.12 -1.18 -4.57
CA SER A 377 -11.46 -1.68 -5.78
C SER A 377 -10.00 -2.07 -5.52
N TYR A 378 -9.28 -1.24 -4.79
CA TYR A 378 -7.90 -1.53 -4.40
C TYR A 378 -7.82 -2.78 -3.52
N ALA A 379 -8.65 -2.87 -2.49
CA ALA A 379 -8.62 -4.00 -1.55
C ALA A 379 -8.92 -5.34 -2.25
N VAL A 380 -9.90 -5.35 -3.14
CA VAL A 380 -10.27 -6.56 -3.91
C VAL A 380 -9.14 -6.96 -4.87
N ALA A 381 -8.66 -6.02 -5.67
CA ALA A 381 -7.59 -6.29 -6.64
C ALA A 381 -6.30 -6.71 -5.95
N ASN A 382 -5.95 -6.03 -4.87
CA ASN A 382 -4.75 -6.31 -4.10
C ASN A 382 -4.80 -7.67 -3.41
N ALA A 383 -5.96 -8.07 -2.87
CA ALA A 383 -6.13 -9.37 -2.26
C ALA A 383 -6.03 -10.52 -3.29
N ILE A 384 -6.64 -10.36 -4.45
CA ILE A 384 -6.66 -11.40 -5.48
C ILE A 384 -5.32 -11.50 -6.23
N PHE A 385 -4.77 -10.39 -6.69
CA PHE A 385 -3.60 -10.36 -7.58
C PHE A 385 -2.30 -10.04 -6.85
N GLY A 386 -2.32 -9.12 -5.91
CA GLY A 386 -1.13 -8.73 -5.16
C GLY A 386 -0.75 -9.75 -4.10
N GLY A 387 -1.68 -10.09 -3.23
CA GLY A 387 -1.45 -11.03 -2.14
C GLY A 387 -1.19 -12.47 -2.59
N SER A 388 -1.67 -12.85 -3.77
CA SER A 388 -1.46 -14.19 -4.34
C SER A 388 -0.23 -14.28 -5.25
N ALA A 389 0.43 -13.18 -5.57
CA ALA A 389 1.52 -13.15 -6.55
C ALA A 389 2.64 -14.12 -6.23
N GLU A 390 3.12 -14.10 -5.00
CA GLU A 390 4.18 -15.00 -4.54
C GLU A 390 3.75 -16.46 -4.57
N TYR A 391 2.55 -16.76 -4.12
CA TYR A 391 1.99 -18.12 -4.13
C TYR A 391 1.91 -18.66 -5.57
N VAL A 392 1.40 -17.87 -6.50
CA VAL A 392 1.29 -18.27 -7.92
C VAL A 392 2.68 -18.49 -8.50
N ALA A 393 3.63 -17.59 -8.25
CA ALA A 393 5.00 -17.72 -8.73
C ALA A 393 5.69 -18.98 -8.23
N LEU A 394 5.60 -19.26 -6.94
CA LEU A 394 6.21 -20.45 -6.32
C LEU A 394 5.52 -21.73 -6.74
N SER A 395 4.20 -21.72 -6.90
CA SER A 395 3.44 -22.88 -7.39
C SER A 395 3.85 -23.25 -8.82
N LEU A 396 3.96 -22.27 -9.69
CA LEU A 396 4.41 -22.49 -11.08
C LEU A 396 5.86 -22.97 -11.12
N LYS A 397 6.72 -22.43 -10.27
CA LYS A 397 8.10 -22.91 -10.15
C LYS A 397 8.17 -24.36 -9.72
N SER A 398 7.34 -24.78 -8.75
CA SER A 398 7.33 -26.15 -8.21
C SER A 398 6.96 -27.19 -9.24
N ILE A 399 6.18 -26.84 -10.26
CA ILE A 399 5.80 -27.73 -11.38
C ILE A 399 6.68 -27.52 -12.62
N GLY A 400 7.80 -26.79 -12.50
CA GLY A 400 8.74 -26.57 -13.59
C GLY A 400 8.30 -25.55 -14.64
N MET A 401 7.30 -24.73 -14.33
CA MET A 401 6.72 -23.73 -15.25
C MET A 401 6.97 -22.29 -14.78
N GLU A 402 8.16 -21.98 -14.27
CA GLU A 402 8.49 -20.66 -13.73
C GLU A 402 8.29 -19.54 -14.76
N THR A 403 8.64 -19.78 -16.02
CA THR A 403 8.44 -18.79 -17.09
C THR A 403 6.98 -18.46 -17.37
N ALA A 404 6.05 -19.35 -17.02
CA ALA A 404 4.62 -19.08 -17.12
C ALA A 404 4.20 -17.91 -16.22
N PHE A 405 4.84 -17.74 -15.07
CA PHE A 405 4.62 -16.57 -14.21
C PHE A 405 5.06 -15.27 -14.89
N PHE A 406 6.17 -15.27 -15.61
CA PHE A 406 6.63 -14.09 -16.36
C PHE A 406 5.59 -13.64 -17.39
N TRP A 407 5.01 -14.60 -18.10
CA TRP A 407 3.95 -14.33 -19.09
C TRP A 407 2.64 -13.91 -18.43
N TYR A 408 2.34 -14.42 -17.25
CA TYR A 408 1.18 -13.99 -16.47
C TYR A 408 1.29 -12.51 -16.10
N VAL A 409 2.42 -12.06 -15.58
CA VAL A 409 2.69 -10.65 -15.28
C VAL A 409 2.59 -9.80 -16.55
N THR A 410 3.16 -10.28 -17.64
CA THR A 410 3.11 -9.60 -18.96
C THR A 410 1.67 -9.47 -19.46
N LEU A 411 0.86 -10.52 -19.34
CA LEU A 411 -0.55 -10.48 -19.73
C LEU A 411 -1.31 -9.41 -18.93
N MET A 412 -1.09 -9.35 -17.62
CA MET A 412 -1.72 -8.33 -16.78
C MET A 412 -1.25 -6.92 -17.13
N ALA A 413 0.01 -6.75 -17.50
CA ALA A 413 0.54 -5.48 -17.98
C ALA A 413 -0.15 -5.04 -19.29
N VAL A 414 -0.41 -5.97 -20.20
CA VAL A 414 -1.19 -5.71 -21.41
C VAL A 414 -2.62 -5.29 -21.06
N VAL A 415 -3.25 -5.94 -20.10
CA VAL A 415 -4.59 -5.54 -19.61
C VAL A 415 -4.57 -4.11 -19.09
N ALA A 416 -3.57 -3.74 -18.30
CA ALA A 416 -3.40 -2.37 -17.81
C ALA A 416 -3.23 -1.37 -18.95
N PHE A 417 -2.46 -1.72 -19.97
CA PHE A 417 -2.28 -0.88 -21.16
C PHE A 417 -3.59 -0.64 -21.89
N LEU A 418 -4.36 -1.70 -22.14
CA LEU A 418 -5.65 -1.62 -22.83
C LEU A 418 -6.67 -0.80 -22.02
N VAL A 419 -6.74 -1.01 -20.72
CA VAL A 419 -7.61 -0.21 -19.84
C VAL A 419 -7.17 1.26 -19.85
N SER A 420 -5.88 1.52 -19.86
CA SER A 420 -5.33 2.87 -19.86
C SER A 420 -5.62 3.64 -21.14
N LEU A 421 -5.78 2.95 -22.26
CA LEU A 421 -6.24 3.57 -23.53
C LEU A 421 -7.63 4.18 -23.42
N MET A 422 -8.45 3.66 -22.50
CA MET A 422 -9.81 4.17 -22.24
C MET A 422 -9.83 5.40 -21.34
N LEU A 423 -8.71 5.78 -20.72
CA LEU A 423 -8.62 6.96 -19.89
C LEU A 423 -8.68 8.25 -20.72
N HIS A 424 -9.20 9.32 -20.14
CA HIS A 424 -9.27 10.61 -20.80
C HIS A 424 -7.89 11.24 -20.97
N ARG A 425 -7.69 11.92 -22.09
CA ARG A 425 -6.46 12.69 -22.34
C ARG A 425 -6.39 13.92 -21.44
N LYS A 426 -5.16 14.39 -21.19
CA LYS A 426 -4.92 15.64 -20.47
C LYS A 426 -5.68 16.80 -21.14
N GLY A 427 -6.41 17.60 -20.33
CA GLY A 427 -7.18 18.76 -20.80
C GLY A 427 -8.64 18.48 -21.15
N LYS A 428 -9.05 17.21 -21.20
CA LYS A 428 -10.46 16.82 -21.37
C LYS A 428 -11.03 16.34 -20.04
N GLY A 429 -11.03 17.14 -19.02
CA GLY A 429 -11.47 16.79 -17.66
C GLY A 429 -11.96 15.36 -17.44
N MET A 430 -11.39 14.66 -16.48
CA MET A 430 -11.91 13.32 -16.09
C MET A 430 -13.28 13.48 -15.42
N ARG A 431 -14.29 13.72 -16.23
CA ARG A 431 -15.70 13.61 -15.83
C ARG A 431 -16.23 12.33 -16.47
N LEU A 432 -16.34 11.31 -15.66
CA LEU A 432 -17.13 10.13 -15.99
C LEU A 432 -18.55 10.33 -15.53
#